data_3ca55369f6ec124c8fd779d8828fd993
#
_entry.id   3ca55369f6ec124c8fd779d8828fd993
#
_cell.length_a   1.000
_cell.length_b   1.000
_cell.length_c   1.000
_cell.angle_alpha   90.00
_cell.angle_beta   90.00
_cell.angle_gamma   90.00
#
_symmetry.space_group_name_H-M   'P 1'
#
loop_
_entity.id
_entity.type
_entity.pdbx_description
1 polymer ?
#
loop_
_entity_poly.entity_id
_entity_poly.type
_entity_poly.pdbx_seq_one_letter_code
_entity_poly.pdbx_strand_id
1 'polypeptide(L)'
;MSRYWKAALPFLLAAVIILVAASRPVVLHIGFPCDSYWNVPGENYYTFIDAAIEKFEAEHPNVKVEYTSGIRVEDYTEWLSGQYLLGQEPDVMVILPEDFVIFSDTASLRELDPFMKQDPEVDLSGFYPAALQAGADKGKQYALPLECVPQMMFINKTLLQKEHIRIPDNDWTWDEFYSLCEQLTRDTDGDGIVDQFGVYDYGWEEALVANGCSLFSEDGQHCLLNQSAQESAMQFARQIYQLNAGTDLSDKTFDEGRVAFRPMLFSEYRSYEPYPWRIKRSSNFEWDCIAMPSGTSAGGGNYSRLSTLMLGISQRTKHSRLSWELLKTIACTEEMQTMVYTELSGVSALHRVTESD
;
A
#
# COMPACT_ATOMS: atom_id res chain seq x y z
N MET A 1 -62.10 -33.97 -16.28
CA MET A 1 -61.00 -33.57 -15.38
C MET A 1 -59.61 -33.51 -16.06
N SER A 2 -59.40 -33.87 -17.34
CA SER A 2 -58.06 -34.01 -17.96
C SER A 2 -57.51 -32.78 -18.72
N ARG A 3 -58.36 -31.76 -18.98
CA ARG A 3 -57.96 -30.63 -19.87
C ARG A 3 -57.22 -29.50 -19.09
N TYR A 4 -57.52 -29.34 -17.82
CA TYR A 4 -56.91 -28.33 -16.96
C TYR A 4 -55.52 -28.72 -16.44
N TRP A 5 -55.23 -30.00 -16.31
CA TRP A 5 -53.93 -30.52 -15.93
C TRP A 5 -52.84 -30.29 -16.97
N LYS A 6 -53.22 -30.37 -18.30
CA LYS A 6 -52.31 -30.13 -19.41
C LYS A 6 -51.89 -28.68 -19.54
N ALA A 7 -52.70 -27.75 -19.07
CA ALA A 7 -52.40 -26.31 -19.05
C ALA A 7 -51.62 -25.89 -17.80
N ALA A 8 -51.83 -26.58 -16.66
CA ALA A 8 -51.12 -26.25 -15.40
C ALA A 8 -49.67 -26.78 -15.38
N LEU A 9 -49.38 -27.86 -16.10
CA LEU A 9 -48.05 -28.47 -16.08
C LEU A 9 -46.91 -27.52 -16.59
N PRO A 10 -47.07 -26.75 -17.70
CA PRO A 10 -46.03 -25.81 -18.10
C PRO A 10 -45.84 -24.65 -17.16
N PHE A 11 -46.89 -24.20 -16.47
CA PHE A 11 -46.79 -23.17 -15.44
C PHE A 11 -46.08 -23.69 -14.15
N LEU A 12 -46.35 -24.93 -13.74
CA LEU A 12 -45.66 -25.59 -12.65
C LEU A 12 -44.18 -25.84 -13.00
N LEU A 13 -43.90 -26.27 -14.22
CA LEU A 13 -42.51 -26.45 -14.70
C LEU A 13 -41.75 -25.09 -14.74
N ALA A 14 -42.40 -24.06 -15.26
CA ALA A 14 -41.83 -22.71 -15.27
C ALA A 14 -41.60 -22.17 -13.86
N ALA A 15 -42.55 -22.37 -12.93
CA ALA A 15 -42.41 -22.00 -11.52
C ALA A 15 -41.27 -22.77 -10.83
N VAL A 16 -41.14 -24.08 -11.09
CA VAL A 16 -40.01 -24.88 -10.55
C VAL A 16 -38.67 -24.44 -11.16
N ILE A 17 -38.62 -24.15 -12.45
CA ILE A 17 -37.40 -23.63 -13.09
C ILE A 17 -37.03 -22.27 -12.52
N ILE A 18 -37.99 -21.38 -12.28
CA ILE A 18 -37.75 -20.08 -11.65
C ILE A 18 -37.31 -20.25 -10.19
N LEU A 19 -37.92 -21.18 -9.43
CA LEU A 19 -37.48 -21.46 -8.05
C LEU A 19 -36.09 -22.07 -8.00
N VAL A 20 -35.76 -22.99 -8.89
CA VAL A 20 -34.40 -23.60 -8.97
C VAL A 20 -33.37 -22.60 -9.46
N ALA A 21 -33.72 -21.70 -10.39
CA ALA A 21 -32.83 -20.61 -10.81
C ALA A 21 -32.65 -19.56 -9.71
N ALA A 22 -33.70 -19.28 -8.93
CA ALA A 22 -33.64 -18.38 -7.78
C ALA A 22 -32.89 -19.02 -6.57
N SER A 23 -32.69 -20.33 -6.54
CA SER A 23 -31.99 -21.05 -5.47
C SER A 23 -30.50 -21.26 -5.73
N ARG A 24 -29.99 -20.89 -6.92
CA ARG A 24 -28.55 -20.94 -7.18
C ARG A 24 -27.88 -19.70 -6.57
N PRO A 25 -26.85 -19.88 -5.73
CA PRO A 25 -26.13 -18.73 -5.22
C PRO A 25 -25.50 -17.94 -6.37
N VAL A 26 -25.42 -16.63 -6.21
CA VAL A 26 -24.59 -15.79 -7.05
C VAL A 26 -23.13 -16.08 -6.68
N VAL A 27 -22.28 -16.32 -7.66
CA VAL A 27 -20.85 -16.49 -7.44
C VAL A 27 -20.14 -15.20 -7.83
N LEU A 28 -19.38 -14.64 -6.89
CA LEU A 28 -18.44 -13.54 -7.11
C LEU A 28 -17.02 -14.10 -7.11
N HIS A 29 -16.16 -13.51 -7.91
CA HIS A 29 -14.74 -13.84 -7.92
C HIS A 29 -13.94 -12.68 -7.36
N ILE A 30 -13.00 -12.97 -6.43
CA ILE A 30 -12.02 -12.00 -5.94
C ILE A 30 -10.62 -12.41 -6.38
N GLY A 31 -9.83 -11.43 -6.85
CA GLY A 31 -8.43 -11.59 -7.25
C GLY A 31 -7.49 -10.88 -6.29
N PHE A 32 -6.46 -11.59 -5.83
CA PHE A 32 -5.42 -11.04 -4.96
C PHE A 32 -4.13 -11.86 -5.08
N PRO A 33 -2.94 -11.26 -4.81
CA PRO A 33 -1.71 -12.01 -4.69
C PRO A 33 -1.67 -12.79 -3.37
N CYS A 34 -0.99 -13.95 -3.36
CA CYS A 34 -0.94 -14.82 -2.18
C CYS A 34 0.18 -14.47 -1.19
N ASP A 35 1.09 -13.61 -1.57
CA ASP A 35 2.25 -13.19 -0.78
C ASP A 35 2.37 -11.65 -0.72
N SER A 36 3.30 -11.18 0.12
CA SER A 36 3.46 -9.76 0.40
C SER A 36 3.93 -8.95 -0.80
N TYR A 37 3.21 -7.90 -1.12
CA TYR A 37 3.68 -6.86 -2.04
C TYR A 37 4.91 -6.11 -1.48
N TRP A 38 5.03 -6.04 -0.17
CA TRP A 38 6.09 -5.30 0.53
C TRP A 38 7.36 -6.12 0.80
N ASN A 39 7.48 -7.31 0.23
CA ASN A 39 8.60 -8.24 0.45
C ASN A 39 8.81 -8.64 1.94
N VAL A 40 7.76 -8.59 2.74
CA VAL A 40 7.79 -9.02 4.14
C VAL A 40 7.42 -10.48 4.24
N PRO A 41 8.32 -11.36 4.72
CA PRO A 41 8.03 -12.79 4.83
C PRO A 41 6.93 -13.08 5.85
N GLY A 42 6.04 -14.00 5.51
CA GLY A 42 5.08 -14.60 6.45
C GLY A 42 3.76 -13.85 6.58
N GLU A 43 3.44 -12.94 5.69
CA GLU A 43 2.07 -12.46 5.52
C GLU A 43 1.13 -13.59 5.15
N ASN A 44 -0.11 -13.50 5.62
CA ASN A 44 -1.12 -14.50 5.36
C ASN A 44 -2.36 -13.88 4.74
N TYR A 45 -2.26 -13.51 3.46
CA TYR A 45 -3.39 -12.98 2.71
C TYR A 45 -4.59 -13.92 2.70
N TYR A 46 -4.35 -15.25 2.75
CA TYR A 46 -5.47 -16.20 2.82
C TYR A 46 -6.28 -16.05 4.10
N THR A 47 -5.64 -15.92 5.26
CA THR A 47 -6.35 -15.70 6.52
C THR A 47 -7.20 -14.44 6.47
N PHE A 48 -6.66 -13.37 5.92
CA PHE A 48 -7.35 -12.10 5.77
C PHE A 48 -8.55 -12.21 4.80
N ILE A 49 -8.33 -12.75 3.61
CA ILE A 49 -9.37 -12.89 2.59
C ILE A 49 -10.45 -13.89 3.00
N ASP A 50 -10.08 -15.03 3.59
CA ASP A 50 -11.04 -16.03 4.06
C ASP A 50 -11.95 -15.43 5.16
N ALA A 51 -11.41 -14.64 6.09
CA ALA A 51 -12.20 -13.92 7.09
C ALA A 51 -13.16 -12.90 6.45
N ALA A 52 -12.70 -12.17 5.43
CA ALA A 52 -13.55 -11.24 4.69
C ALA A 52 -14.68 -11.95 3.95
N ILE A 53 -14.40 -13.11 3.33
CA ILE A 53 -15.39 -13.94 2.64
C ILE A 53 -16.41 -14.49 3.65
N GLU A 54 -15.96 -15.04 4.76
CA GLU A 54 -16.84 -15.58 5.81
C GLU A 54 -17.80 -14.49 6.31
N LYS A 55 -17.28 -13.30 6.62
CA LYS A 55 -18.09 -12.16 7.05
C LYS A 55 -19.12 -11.77 5.99
N PHE A 56 -18.67 -11.59 4.74
CA PHE A 56 -19.54 -11.18 3.65
C PHE A 56 -20.64 -12.22 3.34
N GLU A 57 -20.30 -13.52 3.29
CA GLU A 57 -21.26 -14.60 3.04
C GLU A 57 -22.26 -14.77 4.18
N ALA A 58 -21.88 -14.47 5.43
CA ALA A 58 -22.80 -14.48 6.57
C ALA A 58 -23.91 -13.41 6.42
N GLU A 59 -23.56 -12.25 5.87
CA GLU A 59 -24.49 -11.16 5.58
C GLU A 59 -25.28 -11.39 4.27
N HIS A 60 -24.75 -12.21 3.35
CA HIS A 60 -25.29 -12.48 2.03
C HIS A 60 -25.47 -13.99 1.76
N PRO A 61 -26.42 -14.69 2.42
CA PRO A 61 -26.50 -16.16 2.41
C PRO A 61 -26.72 -16.79 1.02
N ASN A 62 -27.15 -16.00 0.01
CA ASN A 62 -27.33 -16.46 -1.37
C ASN A 62 -26.14 -16.09 -2.30
N VAL A 63 -25.03 -15.66 -1.73
CA VAL A 63 -23.80 -15.33 -2.47
C VAL A 63 -22.69 -16.26 -2.04
N LYS A 64 -21.85 -16.65 -2.98
CA LYS A 64 -20.57 -17.33 -2.75
C LYS A 64 -19.45 -16.49 -3.33
N VAL A 65 -18.31 -16.43 -2.64
CA VAL A 65 -17.11 -15.77 -3.12
C VAL A 65 -16.04 -16.82 -3.36
N GLU A 66 -15.47 -16.82 -4.55
CA GLU A 66 -14.41 -17.74 -4.96
C GLU A 66 -13.16 -16.98 -5.39
N TYR A 67 -12.00 -17.61 -5.26
CA TYR A 67 -10.73 -17.05 -5.72
C TYR A 67 -9.79 -18.11 -6.29
N THR A 68 -8.84 -17.68 -7.11
CA THR A 68 -7.73 -18.54 -7.56
C THR A 68 -6.57 -18.40 -6.58
N SER A 69 -6.14 -19.53 -6.00
CA SER A 69 -5.02 -19.55 -5.05
C SER A 69 -3.66 -19.68 -5.73
N GLY A 70 -2.58 -19.27 -5.01
CA GLY A 70 -1.19 -19.51 -5.42
C GLY A 70 -0.64 -18.54 -6.44
N ILE A 71 -1.29 -17.42 -6.69
CA ILE A 71 -0.79 -16.38 -7.60
C ILE A 71 0.16 -15.49 -6.78
N ARG A 72 1.44 -15.55 -7.11
CA ARG A 72 2.45 -14.72 -6.45
C ARG A 72 2.36 -13.26 -6.91
N VAL A 73 2.80 -12.34 -6.07
CA VAL A 73 2.77 -10.91 -6.39
C VAL A 73 3.57 -10.60 -7.66
N GLU A 74 4.70 -11.28 -7.88
CA GLU A 74 5.53 -11.11 -9.08
C GLU A 74 4.84 -11.54 -10.39
N ASP A 75 3.85 -12.45 -10.32
CA ASP A 75 3.08 -12.96 -11.46
C ASP A 75 1.69 -12.30 -11.55
N TYR A 76 1.30 -11.52 -10.55
CA TYR A 76 -0.10 -11.08 -10.38
C TYR A 76 -0.57 -10.13 -11.49
N THR A 77 0.25 -9.16 -11.89
CA THR A 77 -0.07 -8.23 -12.99
C THR A 77 -0.29 -8.98 -14.30
N GLU A 78 0.59 -9.95 -14.63
CA GLU A 78 0.47 -10.76 -15.84
C GLU A 78 -0.79 -11.65 -15.78
N TRP A 79 -1.02 -12.31 -14.65
CA TRP A 79 -2.21 -13.13 -14.43
C TRP A 79 -3.49 -12.29 -14.59
N LEU A 80 -3.59 -11.15 -13.91
CA LEU A 80 -4.78 -10.30 -13.94
C LEU A 80 -5.05 -9.76 -15.36
N SER A 81 -4.01 -9.31 -16.06
CA SER A 81 -4.09 -8.88 -17.45
C SER A 81 -4.57 -10.02 -18.35
N GLY A 82 -4.08 -11.23 -18.14
CA GLY A 82 -4.53 -12.44 -18.85
C GLY A 82 -6.01 -12.72 -18.61
N GLN A 83 -6.51 -12.59 -17.39
CA GLN A 83 -7.95 -12.75 -17.09
C GLN A 83 -8.80 -11.72 -17.84
N TYR A 84 -8.36 -10.46 -17.94
CA TYR A 84 -9.05 -9.44 -18.73
C TYR A 84 -9.10 -9.76 -20.21
N LEU A 85 -8.01 -10.29 -20.78
CA LEU A 85 -7.98 -10.71 -22.20
C LEU A 85 -8.92 -11.89 -22.49
N LEU A 86 -9.06 -12.78 -21.52
CA LEU A 86 -9.94 -13.95 -21.62
C LEU A 86 -11.41 -13.63 -21.31
N GLY A 87 -11.71 -12.45 -20.73
CA GLY A 87 -13.05 -12.11 -20.24
C GLY A 87 -13.44 -12.92 -19.00
N GLN A 88 -12.46 -13.27 -18.17
CA GLN A 88 -12.58 -14.07 -16.95
C GLN A 88 -12.03 -13.31 -15.73
N GLU A 89 -11.89 -11.99 -15.85
CA GLU A 89 -11.41 -11.15 -14.76
C GLU A 89 -12.30 -11.27 -13.51
N PRO A 90 -11.70 -11.16 -12.30
CA PRO A 90 -12.45 -11.14 -11.05
C PRO A 90 -13.46 -9.99 -10.99
N ASP A 91 -14.53 -10.15 -10.20
CA ASP A 91 -15.52 -9.10 -9.93
C ASP A 91 -14.91 -7.99 -9.05
N VAL A 92 -14.13 -8.39 -8.05
CA VAL A 92 -13.35 -7.52 -7.16
C VAL A 92 -11.89 -7.96 -7.20
N MET A 93 -10.95 -7.03 -7.21
CA MET A 93 -9.54 -7.38 -7.31
C MET A 93 -8.64 -6.38 -6.57
N VAL A 94 -7.54 -6.88 -6.06
CA VAL A 94 -6.42 -6.04 -5.62
C VAL A 94 -5.80 -5.36 -6.83
N ILE A 95 -5.48 -4.08 -6.70
CA ILE A 95 -4.78 -3.29 -7.71
C ILE A 95 -3.45 -2.86 -7.11
N LEU A 96 -2.36 -3.27 -7.75
CA LEU A 96 -1.02 -2.84 -7.37
C LEU A 96 -0.82 -1.36 -7.72
N PRO A 97 -0.05 -0.61 -6.95
CA PRO A 97 0.14 0.84 -7.17
C PRO A 97 0.58 1.18 -8.60
N GLU A 98 1.52 0.42 -9.16
CA GLU A 98 2.05 0.60 -10.51
C GLU A 98 1.05 0.29 -11.63
N ASP A 99 0.06 -0.55 -11.35
CA ASP A 99 -0.93 -0.99 -12.33
C ASP A 99 -2.14 -0.05 -12.40
N PHE A 100 -2.38 0.75 -11.37
CA PHE A 100 -3.61 1.53 -11.23
C PHE A 100 -3.92 2.41 -12.44
N VAL A 101 -2.94 3.16 -12.93
CA VAL A 101 -3.12 4.08 -14.07
C VAL A 101 -3.52 3.33 -15.33
N ILE A 102 -2.92 2.16 -15.60
CA ILE A 102 -3.26 1.35 -16.76
C ILE A 102 -4.69 0.83 -16.67
N PHE A 103 -5.09 0.32 -15.51
CA PHE A 103 -6.43 -0.23 -15.32
C PHE A 103 -7.54 0.84 -15.31
N SER A 104 -7.26 2.06 -14.80
CA SER A 104 -8.20 3.18 -14.87
C SER A 104 -8.35 3.73 -16.30
N ASP A 105 -7.26 3.98 -17.00
CA ASP A 105 -7.25 4.55 -18.36
C ASP A 105 -7.83 3.61 -19.41
N THR A 106 -7.67 2.30 -19.24
CA THR A 106 -8.24 1.29 -20.16
C THR A 106 -9.72 0.99 -19.88
N ALA A 107 -10.34 1.72 -18.94
CA ALA A 107 -11.69 1.48 -18.46
C ALA A 107 -11.92 0.02 -18.01
N SER A 108 -10.90 -0.58 -17.44
CA SER A 108 -10.97 -1.91 -16.81
C SER A 108 -11.63 -1.85 -15.44
N LEU A 109 -11.47 -0.73 -14.72
CA LEU A 109 -12.08 -0.48 -13.43
C LEU A 109 -13.39 0.29 -13.56
N ARG A 110 -14.31 0.01 -12.66
CA ARG A 110 -15.58 0.71 -12.51
C ARG A 110 -15.42 1.94 -11.64
N GLU A 111 -16.02 3.07 -12.08
CA GLU A 111 -16.14 4.27 -11.25
C GLU A 111 -16.95 3.96 -9.99
N LEU A 112 -16.41 4.30 -8.82
CA LEU A 112 -17.01 4.01 -7.52
C LEU A 112 -17.89 5.15 -6.99
N ASP A 113 -17.73 6.37 -7.49
CA ASP A 113 -18.51 7.55 -7.06
C ASP A 113 -20.02 7.34 -7.00
N PRO A 114 -20.67 6.65 -7.98
CA PRO A 114 -22.11 6.40 -7.91
C PRO A 114 -22.51 5.52 -6.74
N PHE A 115 -21.66 4.55 -6.36
CA PHE A 115 -21.92 3.67 -5.22
C PHE A 115 -21.73 4.43 -3.91
N MET A 116 -20.62 5.14 -3.74
CA MET A 116 -20.32 5.93 -2.55
C MET A 116 -21.40 6.99 -2.26
N LYS A 117 -21.89 7.66 -3.31
CA LYS A 117 -22.98 8.65 -3.17
C LYS A 117 -24.33 8.07 -2.72
N GLN A 118 -24.57 6.80 -3.01
CA GLN A 118 -25.81 6.11 -2.69
C GLN A 118 -25.73 5.31 -1.38
N ASP A 119 -24.54 5.13 -0.83
CA ASP A 119 -24.29 4.34 0.36
C ASP A 119 -23.93 5.24 1.55
N PRO A 120 -24.90 5.54 2.45
CA PRO A 120 -24.67 6.43 3.58
C PRO A 120 -23.79 5.81 4.68
N GLU A 121 -23.49 4.52 4.60
CA GLU A 121 -22.62 3.83 5.56
C GLU A 121 -21.14 4.06 5.28
N VAL A 122 -20.79 4.52 4.08
CA VAL A 122 -19.40 4.78 3.69
C VAL A 122 -19.00 6.20 4.05
N ASP A 123 -18.19 6.33 5.08
CA ASP A 123 -17.56 7.58 5.48
C ASP A 123 -16.14 7.69 4.91
N LEU A 124 -16.02 8.43 3.81
CA LEU A 124 -14.71 8.67 3.18
C LEU A 124 -13.80 9.57 4.03
N SER A 125 -14.35 10.39 4.94
CA SER A 125 -13.55 11.24 5.82
C SER A 125 -12.78 10.42 6.87
N GLY A 126 -13.16 9.17 7.07
CA GLY A 126 -12.43 8.23 7.93
C GLY A 126 -11.12 7.72 7.33
N PHE A 127 -10.89 7.93 6.03
CA PHE A 127 -9.65 7.53 5.38
C PHE A 127 -8.59 8.62 5.38
N TYR A 128 -7.32 8.23 5.38
CA TYR A 128 -6.23 9.16 5.07
C TYR A 128 -6.39 9.70 3.64
N PRO A 129 -6.41 11.03 3.44
CA PRO A 129 -6.64 11.61 2.11
C PRO A 129 -5.66 11.14 1.04
N ALA A 130 -4.38 10.97 1.40
CA ALA A 130 -3.35 10.47 0.49
C ALA A 130 -3.61 9.02 0.05
N ALA A 131 -4.14 8.17 0.94
CA ALA A 131 -4.50 6.79 0.60
C ALA A 131 -5.71 6.73 -0.36
N LEU A 132 -6.73 7.56 -0.13
CA LEU A 132 -7.86 7.68 -1.08
C LEU A 132 -7.41 8.19 -2.44
N GLN A 133 -6.54 9.21 -2.47
CA GLN A 133 -6.03 9.80 -3.70
C GLN A 133 -5.30 8.77 -4.58
N ALA A 134 -4.66 7.76 -3.98
CA ALA A 134 -3.99 6.70 -4.73
C ALA A 134 -4.95 5.93 -5.65
N GLY A 135 -6.22 5.79 -5.28
CA GLY A 135 -7.27 5.12 -6.08
C GLY A 135 -8.12 6.07 -6.93
N ALA A 136 -7.71 7.33 -7.07
CA ALA A 136 -8.42 8.35 -7.85
C ALA A 136 -7.67 8.71 -9.13
N ASP A 137 -8.40 8.86 -10.23
CA ASP A 137 -7.89 9.36 -11.51
C ASP A 137 -8.87 10.38 -12.10
N LYS A 138 -8.34 11.52 -12.58
CA LYS A 138 -9.12 12.60 -13.22
C LYS A 138 -10.36 13.04 -12.40
N GLY A 139 -10.21 13.08 -11.08
CA GLY A 139 -11.26 13.49 -10.14
C GLY A 139 -12.37 12.46 -9.91
N LYS A 140 -12.13 11.20 -10.26
CA LYS A 140 -13.03 10.07 -10.04
C LYS A 140 -12.33 8.98 -9.24
N GLN A 141 -13.10 8.32 -8.36
CA GLN A 141 -12.59 7.19 -7.58
C GLN A 141 -12.85 5.88 -8.33
N TYR A 142 -11.80 5.08 -8.55
CA TYR A 142 -11.85 3.78 -9.21
C TYR A 142 -11.46 2.62 -8.28
N ALA A 143 -10.72 2.91 -7.19
CA ALA A 143 -10.34 1.91 -6.21
C ALA A 143 -10.36 2.51 -4.81
N LEU A 144 -10.64 1.70 -3.78
CA LEU A 144 -10.47 2.10 -2.38
C LEU A 144 -9.20 1.46 -1.80
N PRO A 145 -8.53 2.14 -0.85
CA PRO A 145 -7.34 1.60 -0.23
C PRO A 145 -7.68 0.35 0.60
N LEU A 146 -6.88 -0.69 0.41
CA LEU A 146 -6.88 -1.92 1.22
C LEU A 146 -5.93 -1.74 2.40
N GLU A 147 -4.67 -1.46 2.10
CA GLU A 147 -3.61 -1.19 3.06
C GLU A 147 -2.67 -0.13 2.51
N CYS A 148 -1.98 0.59 3.38
CA CYS A 148 -0.98 1.55 2.97
C CYS A 148 0.30 1.42 3.79
N VAL A 149 1.43 1.84 3.20
CA VAL A 149 2.75 1.79 3.85
C VAL A 149 3.46 3.11 3.62
N PRO A 150 3.65 3.92 4.68
CA PRO A 150 4.46 5.13 4.59
C PRO A 150 5.95 4.78 4.55
N GLN A 151 6.73 5.61 3.87
CA GLN A 151 8.17 5.61 4.01
C GLN A 151 8.56 6.43 5.25
N MET A 152 9.40 5.88 6.10
CA MET A 152 9.86 6.51 7.34
C MET A 152 11.39 6.57 7.35
N MET A 153 11.95 7.51 8.15
CA MET A 153 13.38 7.51 8.42
C MET A 153 13.67 6.55 9.57
N PHE A 154 14.29 5.41 9.30
CA PHE A 154 14.78 4.50 10.32
C PHE A 154 16.10 5.04 10.89
N ILE A 155 16.25 4.99 12.18
CA ILE A 155 17.37 5.53 12.92
C ILE A 155 18.05 4.47 13.77
N ASN A 156 19.38 4.47 13.77
CA ASN A 156 20.19 3.65 14.64
C ASN A 156 20.39 4.39 15.97
N LYS A 157 19.55 4.09 16.97
CA LYS A 157 19.59 4.72 18.30
C LYS A 157 20.92 4.47 19.01
N THR A 158 21.46 3.27 18.88
CA THR A 158 22.74 2.89 19.51
C THR A 158 23.87 3.75 18.98
N LEU A 159 23.92 3.98 17.65
CA LEU A 159 24.93 4.83 17.04
C LEU A 159 24.78 6.28 17.47
N LEU A 160 23.55 6.83 17.42
CA LEU A 160 23.30 8.20 17.85
C LEU A 160 23.68 8.41 19.32
N GLN A 161 23.36 7.45 20.20
CA GLN A 161 23.74 7.50 21.61
C GLN A 161 25.26 7.44 21.81
N LYS A 162 25.96 6.56 21.07
CA LYS A 162 27.44 6.47 21.08
C LYS A 162 28.08 7.80 20.71
N GLU A 163 27.52 8.49 19.73
CA GLU A 163 28.01 9.78 19.24
C GLU A 163 27.49 10.99 20.02
N HIS A 164 26.72 10.77 21.10
CA HIS A 164 26.09 11.81 21.93
C HIS A 164 25.16 12.74 21.13
N ILE A 165 24.50 12.20 20.11
CA ILE A 165 23.55 12.90 19.26
C ILE A 165 22.14 12.62 19.78
N ARG A 166 21.36 13.70 20.00
CA ARG A 166 19.94 13.59 20.31
C ARG A 166 19.19 13.11 19.07
N ILE A 167 18.22 12.21 19.25
CA ILE A 167 17.27 11.83 18.20
C ILE A 167 16.52 13.09 17.76
N PRO A 168 16.49 13.40 16.45
CA PRO A 168 15.72 14.51 15.92
C PRO A 168 14.23 14.40 16.24
N ASP A 169 13.58 15.53 16.45
CA ASP A 169 12.13 15.60 16.58
C ASP A 169 11.47 15.44 15.18
N ASN A 170 10.18 15.11 15.13
CA ASN A 170 9.49 14.85 13.86
C ASN A 170 9.29 16.08 12.95
N ASP A 171 9.73 17.26 13.36
CA ASP A 171 9.70 18.51 12.59
C ASP A 171 11.09 18.94 12.06
N TRP A 172 12.05 18.02 12.08
CA TRP A 172 13.42 18.29 11.63
C TRP A 172 13.53 18.60 10.13
N THR A 173 14.61 19.29 9.77
CA THR A 173 14.82 19.88 8.44
C THR A 173 15.98 19.22 7.69
N TRP A 174 16.09 19.52 6.40
CA TRP A 174 17.24 19.12 5.59
C TRP A 174 18.57 19.66 6.12
N ASP A 175 18.59 20.89 6.66
CA ASP A 175 19.82 21.46 7.21
C ASP A 175 20.30 20.66 8.44
N GLU A 176 19.38 20.28 9.31
CA GLU A 176 19.67 19.42 10.45
C GLU A 176 20.10 18.03 10.02
N PHE A 177 19.37 17.44 9.05
CA PHE A 177 19.69 16.13 8.52
C PHE A 177 21.08 16.10 7.89
N TYR A 178 21.41 17.07 7.03
CA TYR A 178 22.72 17.17 6.41
C TYR A 178 23.83 17.33 7.45
N SER A 179 23.65 18.23 8.42
CA SER A 179 24.64 18.49 9.49
C SER A 179 24.92 17.22 10.31
N LEU A 180 23.87 16.44 10.63
CA LEU A 180 24.03 15.18 11.34
C LEU A 180 24.72 14.12 10.49
N CYS A 181 24.38 14.02 9.21
CA CYS A 181 25.04 13.10 8.28
C CYS A 181 26.53 13.43 8.10
N GLU A 182 26.88 14.71 7.99
CA GLU A 182 28.25 15.16 7.88
C GLU A 182 29.05 14.83 9.15
N GLN A 183 28.48 15.09 10.34
CA GLN A 183 29.12 14.77 11.62
C GLN A 183 29.36 13.28 11.81
N LEU A 184 28.42 12.44 11.32
CA LEU A 184 28.43 11.00 11.54
C LEU A 184 29.27 10.23 10.50
N THR A 185 29.53 10.83 9.34
CA THR A 185 30.32 10.17 8.28
C THR A 185 31.80 10.40 8.53
N ARG A 186 32.47 9.37 9.05
CA ARG A 186 33.88 9.49 9.46
C ARG A 186 34.61 8.15 9.56
N ASP A 187 35.92 8.23 9.56
CA ASP A 187 36.86 7.18 9.97
C ASP A 187 36.90 7.14 11.51
N THR A 188 36.48 6.03 12.13
CA THR A 188 36.40 5.88 13.57
C THR A 188 37.61 5.18 14.19
N ASP A 189 38.40 4.45 13.41
CA ASP A 189 39.58 3.72 13.88
C ASP A 189 40.92 4.36 13.46
N GLY A 190 40.91 5.36 12.56
CA GLY A 190 42.05 6.16 12.17
C GLY A 190 42.92 5.50 11.09
N ASP A 191 42.39 4.54 10.35
CA ASP A 191 43.09 3.86 9.28
C ASP A 191 43.08 4.62 7.93
N GLY A 192 42.34 5.72 7.85
CA GLY A 192 42.16 6.57 6.69
C GLY A 192 40.99 6.15 5.78
N ILE A 193 40.19 5.17 6.20
CA ILE A 193 38.98 4.71 5.49
C ILE A 193 37.76 5.04 6.31
N VAL A 194 36.75 5.66 5.69
CA VAL A 194 35.47 5.94 6.35
C VAL A 194 34.74 4.62 6.62
N ASP A 195 34.42 4.35 7.88
CA ASP A 195 33.79 3.12 8.36
C ASP A 195 32.44 3.35 9.08
N GLN A 196 32.08 4.59 9.37
CA GLN A 196 30.80 5.03 9.92
C GLN A 196 30.16 6.08 9.02
N PHE A 197 28.85 5.98 8.77
CA PHE A 197 28.12 6.80 7.80
C PHE A 197 26.89 7.43 8.42
N GLY A 198 26.58 8.65 8.01
CA GLY A 198 25.36 9.35 8.42
C GLY A 198 24.13 8.71 7.81
N VAL A 199 24.12 8.45 6.52
CA VAL A 199 22.94 7.96 5.82
C VAL A 199 23.29 6.96 4.72
N TYR A 200 22.36 6.04 4.51
CA TYR A 200 22.31 5.15 3.35
C TYR A 200 20.92 5.22 2.69
N ASP A 201 20.88 5.11 1.36
CA ASP A 201 19.65 4.96 0.56
C ASP A 201 18.72 6.20 0.55
N TYR A 202 19.28 7.40 0.76
CA TYR A 202 18.56 8.66 0.57
C TYR A 202 18.90 9.25 -0.79
N GLY A 203 18.00 9.10 -1.74
CA GLY A 203 18.21 9.49 -3.12
C GLY A 203 17.40 10.73 -3.55
N TRP A 204 17.32 10.92 -4.84
CA TRP A 204 16.60 12.04 -5.45
C TRP A 204 15.07 11.91 -5.29
N GLU A 205 14.55 10.68 -5.23
CA GLU A 205 13.11 10.44 -5.03
C GLU A 205 12.67 10.88 -3.64
N GLU A 206 13.44 10.48 -2.61
CA GLU A 206 13.19 10.91 -1.24
C GLU A 206 13.29 12.44 -1.11
N ALA A 207 14.28 13.04 -1.75
CA ALA A 207 14.45 14.48 -1.73
C ALA A 207 13.30 15.22 -2.42
N LEU A 208 12.81 14.75 -3.57
CA LEU A 208 11.65 15.35 -4.24
C LEU A 208 10.42 15.34 -3.36
N VAL A 209 10.09 14.16 -2.81
CA VAL A 209 8.92 14.01 -1.95
C VAL A 209 9.05 14.85 -0.69
N ALA A 210 10.20 14.78 0.01
CA ALA A 210 10.46 15.58 1.21
C ALA A 210 10.40 17.09 0.97
N ASN A 211 10.64 17.55 -0.26
CA ASN A 211 10.49 18.94 -0.66
C ASN A 211 9.06 19.31 -1.12
N GLY A 212 8.09 18.39 -1.01
CA GLY A 212 6.72 18.60 -1.46
C GLY A 212 6.56 18.69 -2.98
N CYS A 213 7.48 18.06 -3.74
CA CYS A 213 7.55 18.19 -5.19
C CYS A 213 7.05 16.92 -5.88
N SER A 214 6.48 17.11 -7.08
CA SER A 214 6.16 16.05 -8.04
C SER A 214 7.07 16.11 -9.25
N LEU A 215 7.29 14.96 -9.91
CA LEU A 215 8.00 14.90 -11.20
C LEU A 215 7.19 15.45 -12.36
N PHE A 216 5.89 15.27 -12.30
CA PHE A 216 4.96 15.66 -13.35
C PHE A 216 3.88 16.60 -12.81
N SER A 217 3.28 17.38 -13.70
CA SER A 217 2.07 18.14 -13.42
C SER A 217 0.91 17.22 -13.03
N GLU A 218 -0.10 17.75 -12.37
CA GLU A 218 -1.28 17.00 -11.92
C GLU A 218 -2.01 16.27 -13.06
N ASP A 219 -1.99 16.84 -14.27
CA ASP A 219 -2.54 16.23 -15.49
C ASP A 219 -1.60 15.22 -16.17
N GLY A 220 -0.40 15.03 -15.64
CA GLY A 220 0.63 14.13 -16.17
C GLY A 220 1.28 14.56 -17.48
N GLN A 221 0.93 15.75 -18.04
CA GLN A 221 1.34 16.18 -19.38
C GLN A 221 2.69 16.91 -19.41
N HIS A 222 3.15 17.42 -18.27
CA HIS A 222 4.36 18.22 -18.19
C HIS A 222 5.34 17.68 -17.16
N CYS A 223 6.61 17.55 -17.57
CA CYS A 223 7.70 17.27 -16.66
C CYS A 223 8.11 18.55 -15.91
N LEU A 224 8.20 18.48 -14.58
CA LEU A 224 8.48 19.63 -13.70
C LEU A 224 9.95 19.69 -13.23
N LEU A 225 10.83 18.80 -13.71
CA LEU A 225 12.23 18.74 -13.24
C LEU A 225 13.03 20.04 -13.37
N ASN A 226 12.60 20.96 -14.22
CA ASN A 226 13.24 22.25 -14.44
C ASN A 226 12.67 23.38 -13.55
N GLN A 227 11.86 23.07 -12.57
CA GLN A 227 11.38 24.06 -11.59
C GLN A 227 12.38 24.17 -10.43
N SER A 228 12.44 25.36 -9.81
CA SER A 228 13.42 25.64 -8.75
C SER A 228 13.34 24.72 -7.54
N ALA A 229 12.15 24.28 -7.17
CA ALA A 229 11.95 23.37 -6.05
C ALA A 229 12.50 21.97 -6.36
N GLN A 230 12.28 21.45 -7.58
CA GLN A 230 12.83 20.19 -8.03
C GLN A 230 14.35 20.24 -8.18
N GLU A 231 14.87 21.36 -8.73
CA GLU A 231 16.33 21.58 -8.80
C GLU A 231 16.97 21.58 -7.40
N SER A 232 16.33 22.24 -6.42
CA SER A 232 16.78 22.24 -5.03
C SER A 232 16.82 20.84 -4.45
N ALA A 233 15.80 20.01 -4.70
CA ALA A 233 15.76 18.63 -4.26
C ALA A 233 16.88 17.77 -4.85
N MET A 234 17.13 17.91 -6.16
CA MET A 234 18.23 17.21 -6.83
C MET A 234 19.61 17.63 -6.31
N GLN A 235 19.77 18.94 -6.03
CA GLN A 235 21.01 19.45 -5.43
C GLN A 235 21.24 18.89 -4.04
N PHE A 236 20.19 18.83 -3.21
CA PHE A 236 20.26 18.28 -1.87
C PHE A 236 20.61 16.77 -1.91
N ALA A 237 19.92 15.98 -2.73
CA ALA A 237 20.24 14.57 -2.92
C ALA A 237 21.70 14.34 -3.33
N ARG A 238 22.22 15.21 -4.22
CA ARG A 238 23.64 15.18 -4.63
C ARG A 238 24.58 15.49 -3.46
N GLN A 239 24.25 16.47 -2.61
CA GLN A 239 25.06 16.78 -1.43
C GLN A 239 25.12 15.60 -0.46
N ILE A 240 23.99 14.96 -0.17
CA ILE A 240 23.93 13.74 0.64
C ILE A 240 24.77 12.62 0.02
N TYR A 241 24.64 12.36 -1.26
CA TYR A 241 25.43 11.36 -1.97
C TYR A 241 26.94 11.62 -1.86
N GLN A 242 27.35 12.88 -1.91
CA GLN A 242 28.76 13.26 -1.83
C GLN A 242 29.39 12.98 -0.47
N LEU A 243 28.63 12.92 0.62
CA LEU A 243 29.14 12.53 1.93
C LEU A 243 29.67 11.10 1.93
N ASN A 244 29.04 10.21 1.17
CA ASN A 244 29.40 8.81 1.06
C ASN A 244 30.26 8.50 -0.19
N ALA A 245 30.73 9.53 -0.92
CA ALA A 245 31.40 9.38 -2.20
C ALA A 245 32.62 8.46 -2.11
N GLY A 246 32.64 7.43 -2.96
CA GLY A 246 33.69 6.43 -3.00
C GLY A 246 33.51 5.21 -2.12
N THR A 247 32.41 5.14 -1.35
CA THR A 247 32.08 3.97 -0.53
C THR A 247 30.82 3.29 -1.07
N ASP A 248 30.92 1.99 -1.32
CA ASP A 248 29.78 1.16 -1.73
C ASP A 248 29.01 0.71 -0.48
N LEU A 249 27.91 1.40 -0.18
CA LEU A 249 27.02 1.10 0.94
C LEU A 249 25.94 0.13 0.48
N SER A 250 25.48 -0.70 1.41
CA SER A 250 24.42 -1.68 1.17
C SER A 250 23.56 -1.85 2.43
N ASP A 251 22.45 -2.58 2.31
CA ASP A 251 21.59 -2.98 3.43
C ASP A 251 22.43 -3.58 4.56
N LYS A 252 23.40 -4.41 4.23
CA LYS A 252 24.31 -5.01 5.18
C LYS A 252 25.08 -3.98 6.01
N THR A 253 25.46 -2.84 5.42
CA THR A 253 26.17 -1.77 6.12
C THR A 253 25.30 -1.16 7.23
N PHE A 254 23.99 -0.99 6.95
CA PHE A 254 23.01 -0.56 7.96
C PHE A 254 22.78 -1.65 9.01
N ASP A 255 22.58 -2.90 8.60
CA ASP A 255 22.34 -4.05 9.49
C ASP A 255 23.52 -4.30 10.44
N GLU A 256 24.76 -3.99 10.03
CA GLU A 256 25.95 -4.02 10.87
C GLU A 256 26.04 -2.85 11.87
N GLY A 257 25.09 -1.91 11.83
CA GLY A 257 25.04 -0.77 12.74
C GLY A 257 26.00 0.37 12.40
N ARG A 258 26.55 0.41 11.20
CA ARG A 258 27.52 1.43 10.77
C ARG A 258 26.88 2.67 10.13
N VAL A 259 25.57 2.67 9.92
CA VAL A 259 24.81 3.77 9.35
C VAL A 259 23.81 4.30 10.38
N ALA A 260 23.65 5.63 10.48
CA ALA A 260 22.75 6.25 11.42
C ALA A 260 21.30 6.36 10.91
N PHE A 261 21.10 6.75 9.66
CA PHE A 261 19.81 7.04 9.05
C PHE A 261 19.59 6.24 7.78
N ARG A 262 18.38 5.69 7.60
CA ARG A 262 18.00 5.02 6.37
C ARG A 262 16.49 5.19 6.12
N PRO A 263 16.06 5.78 4.99
CA PRO A 263 14.66 5.74 4.59
C PRO A 263 14.27 4.31 4.20
N MET A 264 13.21 3.80 4.78
CA MET A 264 12.63 2.48 4.47
C MET A 264 11.11 2.54 4.52
N LEU A 265 10.45 1.59 3.88
CA LEU A 265 9.03 1.38 4.06
C LEU A 265 8.75 0.93 5.50
N PHE A 266 7.70 1.47 6.10
CA PHE A 266 7.33 1.12 7.48
C PHE A 266 7.10 -0.39 7.66
N SER A 267 6.60 -1.08 6.66
CA SER A 267 6.46 -2.55 6.66
C SER A 267 7.77 -3.30 6.95
N GLU A 268 8.92 -2.72 6.60
CA GLU A 268 10.22 -3.35 6.83
C GLU A 268 10.57 -3.51 8.33
N TYR A 269 9.89 -2.75 9.23
CA TYR A 269 10.09 -2.89 10.67
C TYR A 269 9.90 -4.34 11.14
N ARG A 270 9.01 -5.09 10.49
CA ARG A 270 8.77 -6.49 10.80
C ARG A 270 9.96 -7.40 10.51
N SER A 271 10.86 -6.98 9.63
CA SER A 271 12.12 -7.68 9.38
C SER A 271 13.12 -7.52 10.53
N TYR A 272 12.97 -6.47 11.34
CA TYR A 272 13.82 -6.15 12.49
C TYR A 272 13.23 -6.59 13.84
N GLU A 273 11.93 -6.90 13.88
CA GLU A 273 11.31 -7.43 15.09
C GLU A 273 11.75 -8.88 15.38
N PRO A 274 11.96 -9.27 16.64
CA PRO A 274 12.33 -10.62 17.05
C PRO A 274 11.13 -11.58 16.93
N TYR A 275 10.88 -12.08 15.73
CA TYR A 275 9.88 -13.12 15.50
C TYR A 275 10.54 -14.52 15.53
N PRO A 276 10.01 -15.48 16.31
CA PRO A 276 10.69 -16.77 16.52
C PRO A 276 10.83 -17.65 15.28
N TRP A 277 10.13 -17.37 14.20
CA TRP A 277 10.14 -18.16 12.94
C TRP A 277 10.51 -17.38 11.67
N ARG A 278 10.92 -16.12 11.79
CA ARG A 278 11.38 -15.34 10.65
C ARG A 278 12.90 -15.29 10.63
N ILE A 279 13.48 -15.33 9.42
CA ILE A 279 14.91 -15.04 9.26
C ILE A 279 15.12 -13.61 9.74
N LYS A 280 15.66 -13.51 10.95
CA LYS A 280 16.00 -12.25 11.59
C LYS A 280 17.09 -11.61 10.75
N ARG A 281 16.82 -10.44 10.14
CA ARG A 281 17.90 -9.51 9.86
C ARG A 281 18.47 -9.13 11.23
N SER A 282 19.68 -9.61 11.53
CA SER A 282 20.28 -9.40 12.84
C SER A 282 20.86 -8.00 12.91
N SER A 283 20.04 -7.01 13.26
CA SER A 283 20.59 -5.75 13.73
C SER A 283 21.11 -5.96 15.15
N ASN A 284 22.39 -5.61 15.37
CA ASN A 284 23.01 -5.62 16.70
C ASN A 284 22.81 -4.29 17.43
N PHE A 285 21.82 -3.48 17.05
CA PHE A 285 21.58 -2.15 17.58
C PHE A 285 20.10 -1.91 17.85
N GLU A 286 19.81 -0.98 18.74
CA GLU A 286 18.45 -0.45 18.93
C GLU A 286 18.12 0.54 17.84
N TRP A 287 16.92 0.42 17.28
CA TRP A 287 16.41 1.28 16.23
C TRP A 287 15.05 1.89 16.61
N ASP A 288 14.67 2.88 15.86
CA ASP A 288 13.34 3.52 15.88
C ASP A 288 13.05 4.11 14.51
N CYS A 289 11.87 4.66 14.29
CA CYS A 289 11.56 5.41 13.08
C CYS A 289 10.98 6.79 13.44
N ILE A 290 11.35 7.78 12.64
CA ILE A 290 10.88 9.16 12.75
C ILE A 290 10.38 9.65 11.39
N ALA A 291 9.75 10.81 11.36
CA ALA A 291 9.33 11.44 10.10
C ALA A 291 10.53 11.70 9.17
N MET A 292 10.30 11.74 7.87
CA MET A 292 11.30 12.19 6.89
C MET A 292 11.64 13.67 7.14
N PRO A 293 12.89 14.11 6.90
CA PRO A 293 13.27 15.52 7.10
C PRO A 293 12.57 16.43 6.08
N SER A 294 12.09 17.60 6.52
CA SER A 294 11.40 18.54 5.62
C SER A 294 12.37 19.28 4.71
N GLY A 295 12.01 19.37 3.42
CA GLY A 295 12.73 20.16 2.44
C GLY A 295 12.42 21.66 2.55
N THR A 296 13.22 22.49 1.87
CA THR A 296 13.12 23.95 1.93
C THR A 296 11.84 24.51 1.31
N SER A 297 11.23 23.80 0.37
CA SER A 297 9.99 24.20 -0.31
C SER A 297 8.73 23.53 0.27
N ALA A 298 8.88 22.69 1.28
CA ALA A 298 7.79 21.91 1.88
C ALA A 298 6.81 22.73 2.75
N GLY A 299 7.05 24.04 2.90
CA GLY A 299 6.16 24.90 3.69
C GLY A 299 6.12 24.57 5.19
N GLY A 300 7.14 23.88 5.70
CA GLY A 300 7.26 23.45 7.10
C GLY A 300 6.61 22.10 7.42
N GLY A 301 6.15 21.37 6.40
CA GLY A 301 5.63 20.00 6.56
C GLY A 301 6.68 18.94 6.22
N ASN A 302 6.62 17.81 6.92
CA ASN A 302 7.42 16.64 6.62
C ASN A 302 6.61 15.73 5.70
N TYR A 303 7.04 15.59 4.46
CA TYR A 303 6.40 14.74 3.46
C TYR A 303 7.16 13.44 3.28
N SER A 304 6.42 12.35 3.16
CA SER A 304 6.98 11.06 2.80
C SER A 304 6.14 10.37 1.73
N ARG A 305 6.72 9.40 1.05
CA ARG A 305 6.00 8.57 0.10
C ARG A 305 5.03 7.68 0.87
N LEU A 306 3.80 7.58 0.35
CA LEU A 306 2.80 6.60 0.77
C LEU A 306 2.57 5.64 -0.38
N SER A 307 2.81 4.36 -0.16
CA SER A 307 2.45 3.31 -1.10
C SER A 307 1.15 2.66 -0.65
N THR A 308 0.23 2.39 -1.57
CA THR A 308 -1.13 1.95 -1.23
C THR A 308 -1.55 0.80 -2.14
N LEU A 309 -1.83 -0.36 -1.56
CA LEU A 309 -2.57 -1.41 -2.23
C LEU A 309 -4.06 -1.08 -2.19
N MET A 310 -4.74 -1.33 -3.29
CA MET A 310 -6.11 -0.89 -3.47
C MET A 310 -7.02 -2.04 -3.88
N LEU A 311 -8.32 -1.87 -3.70
CA LEU A 311 -9.35 -2.77 -4.19
C LEU A 311 -10.19 -2.04 -5.25
N GLY A 312 -10.31 -2.67 -6.42
CA GLY A 312 -11.13 -2.19 -7.52
C GLY A 312 -12.23 -3.18 -7.90
N ILE A 313 -13.23 -2.69 -8.65
CA ILE A 313 -14.33 -3.48 -9.20
C ILE A 313 -14.17 -3.54 -10.71
N SER A 314 -14.30 -4.74 -11.31
CA SER A 314 -14.30 -4.88 -12.77
C SER A 314 -15.42 -4.05 -13.40
N GLN A 315 -15.09 -3.31 -14.45
CA GLN A 315 -16.10 -2.61 -15.24
C GLN A 315 -17.11 -3.57 -15.88
N ARG A 316 -16.71 -4.81 -16.17
CA ARG A 316 -17.54 -5.80 -16.86
C ARG A 316 -18.33 -6.72 -15.95
N THR A 317 -18.16 -6.64 -14.61
CA THR A 317 -18.94 -7.45 -13.67
C THR A 317 -20.43 -7.27 -13.86
N LYS A 318 -21.17 -8.39 -13.82
CA LYS A 318 -22.63 -8.41 -13.87
C LYS A 318 -23.25 -8.19 -12.47
N HIS A 319 -22.44 -8.20 -11.43
CA HIS A 319 -22.86 -8.18 -10.04
C HIS A 319 -22.33 -6.95 -9.30
N SER A 320 -22.29 -5.80 -9.98
CA SER A 320 -21.61 -4.59 -9.50
C SER A 320 -22.05 -4.12 -8.10
N ARG A 321 -23.30 -4.31 -7.72
CA ARG A 321 -23.77 -3.96 -6.36
C ARG A 321 -23.20 -4.91 -5.31
N LEU A 322 -23.21 -6.21 -5.55
CA LEU A 322 -22.63 -7.20 -4.63
C LEU A 322 -21.12 -7.06 -4.57
N SER A 323 -20.48 -6.74 -5.70
CA SER A 323 -19.04 -6.42 -5.73
C SER A 323 -18.72 -5.19 -4.90
N TRP A 324 -19.58 -4.16 -4.90
CA TRP A 324 -19.44 -2.99 -4.04
C TRP A 324 -19.58 -3.35 -2.55
N GLU A 325 -20.57 -4.16 -2.19
CA GLU A 325 -20.75 -4.60 -0.80
C GLU A 325 -19.55 -5.44 -0.33
N LEU A 326 -18.99 -6.33 -1.18
CA LEU A 326 -17.78 -7.08 -0.86
C LEU A 326 -16.58 -6.16 -0.68
N LEU A 327 -16.36 -5.23 -1.60
CA LEU A 327 -15.28 -4.25 -1.50
C LEU A 327 -15.43 -3.40 -0.22
N LYS A 328 -16.64 -2.92 0.07
CA LYS A 328 -16.95 -2.17 1.30
C LYS A 328 -16.65 -2.99 2.56
N THR A 329 -17.03 -4.27 2.59
CA THR A 329 -16.74 -5.16 3.71
C THR A 329 -15.24 -5.20 3.99
N ILE A 330 -14.40 -5.31 2.95
CA ILE A 330 -12.95 -5.42 3.09
C ILE A 330 -12.31 -4.06 3.44
N ALA A 331 -12.63 -3.01 2.67
CA ALA A 331 -11.91 -1.74 2.76
C ALA A 331 -12.44 -0.78 3.84
N CYS A 332 -13.74 -0.86 4.18
CA CYS A 332 -14.39 0.16 5.01
C CYS A 332 -14.76 -0.32 6.42
N THR A 333 -14.71 -1.63 6.71
CA THR A 333 -15.06 -2.10 8.05
C THR A 333 -13.84 -2.06 8.97
N GLU A 334 -14.07 -1.61 10.21
CA GLU A 334 -13.02 -1.50 11.23
C GLU A 334 -12.41 -2.87 11.56
N GLU A 335 -13.23 -3.92 11.60
CA GLU A 335 -12.80 -5.29 11.83
C GLU A 335 -11.77 -5.73 10.80
N MET A 336 -12.07 -5.59 9.50
CA MET A 336 -11.14 -5.98 8.45
C MET A 336 -9.89 -5.09 8.42
N GLN A 337 -10.06 -3.78 8.64
CA GLN A 337 -8.95 -2.85 8.68
C GLN A 337 -8.04 -3.05 9.91
N THR A 338 -8.56 -3.60 11.03
CA THR A 338 -7.73 -4.06 12.15
C THR A 338 -6.93 -5.30 11.76
N MET A 339 -7.52 -6.23 11.01
CA MET A 339 -6.81 -7.40 10.49
C MET A 339 -5.69 -7.06 9.50
N VAL A 340 -5.80 -5.95 8.77
CA VAL A 340 -4.67 -5.44 7.94
C VAL A 340 -3.42 -5.29 8.81
N TYR A 341 -3.56 -4.75 10.01
CA TYR A 341 -2.42 -4.56 10.92
C TYR A 341 -1.90 -5.88 11.52
N THR A 342 -2.76 -6.85 11.78
CA THR A 342 -2.36 -8.12 12.44
C THR A 342 -1.91 -9.20 11.49
N GLU A 343 -2.52 -9.30 10.30
CA GLU A 343 -2.28 -10.39 9.34
C GLU A 343 -1.44 -9.96 8.13
N LEU A 344 -1.52 -8.67 7.74
CA LEU A 344 -0.76 -8.11 6.63
C LEU A 344 0.41 -7.27 7.17
N SER A 345 1.23 -6.69 6.31
CA SER A 345 2.42 -5.92 6.71
C SER A 345 2.23 -4.40 6.61
N GLY A 346 1.17 -3.96 5.95
CA GLY A 346 0.81 -2.56 5.87
C GLY A 346 0.12 -2.05 7.13
N VAL A 347 -0.34 -0.82 7.05
CA VAL A 347 -1.18 -0.18 8.05
C VAL A 347 -2.56 0.08 7.46
N SER A 348 -3.55 0.16 8.33
CA SER A 348 -4.91 0.54 7.94
C SER A 348 -4.93 1.92 7.27
N ALA A 349 -5.75 2.06 6.26
CA ALA A 349 -6.02 3.35 5.65
C ALA A 349 -7.06 4.19 6.44
N LEU A 350 -7.63 3.64 7.53
CA LEU A 350 -8.64 4.30 8.36
C LEU A 350 -8.00 4.92 9.61
N HIS A 351 -8.20 6.24 9.82
CA HIS A 351 -7.73 6.98 11.01
C HIS A 351 -8.13 6.29 12.32
N ARG A 352 -9.39 5.90 12.46
CA ARG A 352 -9.92 5.31 13.68
C ARG A 352 -9.27 3.98 14.07
N VAL A 353 -8.62 3.30 13.13
CA VAL A 353 -7.88 2.05 13.39
C VAL A 353 -6.44 2.34 13.77
N THR A 354 -5.78 3.26 13.05
CA THR A 354 -4.37 3.59 13.29
C THR A 354 -4.16 4.52 14.49
N GLU A 355 -5.17 5.27 14.89
CA GLU A 355 -5.13 6.21 16.01
C GLU A 355 -5.83 5.66 17.27
N SER A 356 -6.27 4.39 17.23
CA SER A 356 -6.82 3.72 18.43
C SER A 356 -5.69 3.37 19.38
N ASP A 357 -5.84 3.72 20.68
CA ASP A 357 -4.92 3.42 21.78
C ASP A 357 -4.73 1.90 22.00
#